data_8a7874f7f65825bc36d6a1eec1fa112d
#
_entry.id   8a7874f7f65825bc36d6a1eec1fa112d
#
_cell.length_a   1.000
_cell.length_b   1.000
_cell.length_c   1.000
_cell.angle_alpha   90.00
_cell.angle_beta   90.00
_cell.angle_gamma   90.00
#
_symmetry.space_group_name_H-M   'P 1'
#
loop_
_entity.id
_entity.type
_entity.pdbx_description
1 polymer ?
#
loop_
_entity_poly.entity_id
_entity_poly.type
_entity_poly.pdbx_seq_one_letter_code
_entity_poly.pdbx_strand_id
1 'polypeptide(L)'
;KGGRTVLFVSHDMAAIQSLCNRLVVLNNGSVGFDGIVEDGINYYLRNNIIKGNVNLEEIQKRSGHGEIIFSSLSFSYKNFKNVLFENVHEIPSGVNLIIDINLRNNLIKNEEKIFISIKVFEERGIPITNFSNEFTDIPLKMKKGAITTCRFEIPEFNLRAGKYIISLWGRDKMGCFDAVEEVSFIEVVESDFFGSGKYPGQKIHGVVLMKSVQFVLE
;
A
#
# COMPACT_ATOMS: atom_id res chain seq x y z
N LYS A 1 1.63 -10.12 39.56
CA LYS A 1 0.91 -10.42 38.29
C LYS A 1 -0.54 -10.65 38.65
N GLY A 2 -1.37 -9.60 38.62
CA GLY A 2 -2.80 -9.72 38.83
C GLY A 2 -3.45 -10.15 37.50
N GLY A 3 -4.08 -11.32 37.48
CA GLY A 3 -4.74 -11.90 36.31
C GLY A 3 -5.95 -11.08 35.81
N ARG A 4 -5.71 -9.85 35.40
CA ARG A 4 -6.75 -9.00 34.79
C ARG A 4 -6.75 -9.19 33.29
N THR A 5 -7.94 -9.39 32.72
CA THR A 5 -8.13 -9.35 31.26
C THR A 5 -8.21 -7.89 30.82
N VAL A 6 -7.43 -7.53 29.81
CA VAL A 6 -7.46 -6.20 29.18
C VAL A 6 -8.03 -6.36 27.78
N LEU A 7 -9.04 -5.58 27.43
CA LEU A 7 -9.54 -5.47 26.07
C LEU A 7 -8.91 -4.23 25.43
N PHE A 8 -8.22 -4.46 24.33
CA PHE A 8 -7.57 -3.42 23.52
C PHE A 8 -8.26 -3.34 22.18
N VAL A 9 -8.76 -2.16 21.82
CA VAL A 9 -9.44 -1.92 20.55
C VAL A 9 -8.59 -0.97 19.73
N SER A 10 -8.16 -1.42 18.57
CA SER A 10 -7.31 -0.66 17.65
C SER A 10 -7.48 -1.17 16.22
N HIS A 11 -7.09 -0.36 15.25
CA HIS A 11 -6.84 -0.76 13.87
C HIS A 11 -5.32 -0.82 13.55
N ASP A 12 -4.47 -0.50 14.52
CA ASP A 12 -3.03 -0.63 14.42
C ASP A 12 -2.61 -2.09 14.63
N MET A 13 -2.32 -2.78 13.53
CA MET A 13 -1.95 -4.21 13.53
C MET A 13 -0.64 -4.47 14.27
N ALA A 14 0.31 -3.52 14.24
CA ALA A 14 1.58 -3.64 14.96
C ALA A 14 1.36 -3.60 16.49
N ALA A 15 0.51 -2.69 16.96
CA ALA A 15 0.14 -2.60 18.36
C ALA A 15 -0.64 -3.85 18.81
N ILE A 16 -1.61 -4.31 18.01
CA ILE A 16 -2.36 -5.53 18.30
C ILE A 16 -1.41 -6.74 18.43
N GLN A 17 -0.49 -6.90 17.49
CA GLN A 17 0.45 -8.03 17.47
C GLN A 17 1.41 -8.02 18.66
N SER A 18 1.84 -6.83 19.10
CA SER A 18 2.79 -6.69 20.20
C SER A 18 2.15 -6.81 21.58
N LEU A 19 0.87 -6.44 21.73
CA LEU A 19 0.20 -6.32 23.01
C LEU A 19 -0.79 -7.44 23.30
N CYS A 20 -1.32 -8.10 22.26
CA CYS A 20 -2.39 -9.08 22.37
C CYS A 20 -1.89 -10.48 22.04
N ASN A 21 -2.50 -11.48 22.65
CA ASN A 21 -2.30 -12.92 22.35
C ASN A 21 -3.56 -13.57 21.77
N ARG A 22 -4.69 -12.86 21.76
CA ARG A 22 -5.95 -13.26 21.13
C ARG A 22 -6.56 -12.05 20.44
N LEU A 23 -7.16 -12.27 19.27
CA LEU A 23 -7.82 -11.26 18.46
C LEU A 23 -9.26 -11.67 18.15
N VAL A 24 -10.17 -10.72 18.33
CA VAL A 24 -11.57 -10.83 17.87
C VAL A 24 -11.78 -9.78 16.81
N VAL A 25 -12.17 -10.21 15.59
CA VAL A 25 -12.55 -9.31 14.50
C VAL A 25 -14.07 -9.20 14.44
N LEU A 26 -14.57 -7.96 14.49
CA LEU A 26 -15.99 -7.67 14.39
C LEU A 26 -16.33 -7.20 12.96
N ASN A 27 -17.32 -7.84 12.35
CA ASN A 27 -17.90 -7.44 11.07
C ASN A 27 -19.36 -7.07 11.28
N ASN A 28 -19.70 -5.78 11.06
CA ASN A 28 -21.07 -5.27 11.19
C ASN A 28 -21.78 -5.69 12.51
N GLY A 29 -21.03 -5.63 13.62
CA GLY A 29 -21.55 -5.98 14.94
C GLY A 29 -21.55 -7.48 15.29
N SER A 30 -21.15 -8.34 14.37
CA SER A 30 -21.02 -9.78 14.59
C SER A 30 -19.55 -10.20 14.69
N VAL A 31 -19.26 -11.28 15.44
CA VAL A 31 -17.92 -11.84 15.50
C VAL A 31 -17.63 -12.57 14.17
N GLY A 32 -16.70 -12.03 13.41
CA GLY A 32 -16.21 -12.64 12.17
C GLY A 32 -15.05 -13.63 12.40
N PHE A 33 -14.19 -13.31 13.38
CA PHE A 33 -13.07 -14.17 13.76
C PHE A 33 -12.83 -14.06 15.27
N ASP A 34 -12.40 -15.15 15.86
CA ASP A 34 -11.95 -15.23 17.26
C ASP A 34 -10.85 -16.29 17.39
N GLY A 35 -9.62 -15.87 17.69
CA GLY A 35 -8.49 -16.79 17.75
C GLY A 35 -7.16 -16.11 18.05
N ILE A 36 -6.07 -16.74 17.64
CA ILE A 36 -4.71 -16.19 17.80
C ILE A 36 -4.52 -14.95 16.90
N VAL A 37 -3.66 -14.04 17.35
CA VAL A 37 -3.50 -12.71 16.73
C VAL A 37 -3.09 -12.82 15.26
N GLU A 38 -2.15 -13.68 14.92
CA GLU A 38 -1.64 -13.83 13.55
C GLU A 38 -2.73 -14.25 12.56
N ASP A 39 -3.54 -15.25 12.92
CA ASP A 39 -4.65 -15.71 12.09
C ASP A 39 -5.76 -14.66 11.98
N GLY A 40 -6.00 -13.90 13.05
CA GLY A 40 -6.98 -12.82 13.06
C GLY A 40 -6.57 -11.63 12.20
N ILE A 41 -5.29 -11.26 12.19
CA ILE A 41 -4.75 -10.24 11.28
C ILE A 41 -4.92 -10.70 9.82
N ASN A 42 -4.55 -11.95 9.52
CA ASN A 42 -4.74 -12.53 8.19
C ASN A 42 -6.22 -12.55 7.76
N TYR A 43 -7.13 -12.89 8.68
CA TYR A 43 -8.57 -12.85 8.43
C TYR A 43 -9.04 -11.42 8.14
N TYR A 44 -8.62 -10.43 8.94
CA TYR A 44 -8.96 -9.02 8.76
C TYR A 44 -8.52 -8.50 7.39
N LEU A 45 -7.26 -8.74 7.02
CA LEU A 45 -6.70 -8.31 5.73
C LEU A 45 -7.44 -8.95 4.53
N ARG A 46 -7.80 -10.23 4.64
CA ARG A 46 -8.50 -10.92 3.55
C ARG A 46 -9.95 -10.45 3.35
N ASN A 47 -10.61 -10.05 4.42
CA ASN A 47 -12.05 -9.76 4.38
C ASN A 47 -12.38 -8.26 4.37
N ASN A 48 -11.45 -7.41 4.82
CA ASN A 48 -11.70 -5.98 4.96
C ASN A 48 -10.85 -5.10 4.03
N ILE A 49 -9.73 -5.63 3.50
CA ILE A 49 -8.90 -4.91 2.55
C ILE A 49 -9.03 -5.57 1.18
N ILE A 50 -9.34 -4.77 0.18
CA ILE A 50 -9.50 -5.23 -1.20
C ILE A 50 -8.12 -5.61 -1.76
N LYS A 51 -8.03 -6.75 -2.42
CA LYS A 51 -6.80 -7.24 -3.04
C LYS A 51 -6.62 -6.60 -4.43
N GLY A 52 -5.47 -5.95 -4.64
CA GLY A 52 -5.13 -5.38 -5.95
C GLY A 52 -5.93 -4.13 -6.30
N ASN A 53 -6.56 -4.12 -7.47
CA ASN A 53 -7.26 -2.96 -8.00
C ASN A 53 -8.55 -2.64 -7.23
N VAL A 54 -8.78 -1.35 -6.97
CA VAL A 54 -9.89 -0.88 -6.11
C VAL A 54 -10.65 0.25 -6.76
N ASN A 55 -11.99 0.16 -6.73
CA ASN A 55 -12.86 1.32 -6.85
C ASN A 55 -12.92 2.01 -5.48
N LEU A 56 -12.43 3.23 -5.38
CA LEU A 56 -12.35 3.98 -4.12
C LEU A 56 -13.56 4.86 -3.85
N GLU A 57 -14.48 5.01 -4.80
CA GLU A 57 -15.65 5.90 -4.66
C GLU A 57 -16.62 5.41 -3.59
N GLU A 58 -16.67 4.11 -3.34
CA GLU A 58 -17.57 3.48 -2.37
C GLU A 58 -17.01 3.45 -0.94
N ILE A 59 -15.72 3.80 -0.77
CA ILE A 59 -15.08 3.78 0.55
C ILE A 59 -15.59 4.96 1.39
N GLN A 60 -16.28 4.64 2.48
CA GLN A 60 -16.84 5.62 3.41
C GLN A 60 -15.81 6.20 4.39
N LYS A 61 -14.83 5.37 4.80
CA LYS A 61 -13.81 5.75 5.79
C LYS A 61 -12.67 6.49 5.09
N ARG A 62 -12.85 7.81 4.97
CA ARG A 62 -11.83 8.73 4.43
C ARG A 62 -11.84 10.06 5.19
N SER A 63 -10.74 10.80 5.12
CA SER A 63 -10.60 12.13 5.71
C SER A 63 -10.09 13.12 4.67
N GLY A 64 -10.24 14.42 4.96
CA GLY A 64 -9.91 15.49 4.04
C GLY A 64 -11.12 16.33 3.69
N HIS A 65 -10.94 17.41 2.91
CA HIS A 65 -12.06 18.30 2.57
C HIS A 65 -12.95 17.75 1.42
N GLY A 66 -12.53 16.71 0.69
CA GLY A 66 -13.35 15.97 -0.27
C GLY A 66 -13.63 16.67 -1.61
N GLU A 67 -13.05 17.85 -1.86
CA GLU A 67 -13.24 18.56 -3.14
C GLU A 67 -12.49 17.89 -4.29
N ILE A 68 -11.43 17.18 -3.98
CA ILE A 68 -10.75 16.23 -4.87
C ILE A 68 -10.77 14.89 -4.14
N ILE A 69 -11.05 13.82 -4.85
CA ILE A 69 -11.11 12.47 -4.26
C ILE A 69 -10.32 11.48 -5.10
N PHE A 70 -9.74 10.50 -4.43
CA PHE A 70 -9.26 9.30 -5.10
C PHE A 70 -10.45 8.46 -5.56
N SER A 71 -10.54 8.17 -6.85
CA SER A 71 -11.66 7.41 -7.42
C SER A 71 -11.33 5.95 -7.72
N SER A 72 -10.08 5.65 -8.08
CA SER A 72 -9.62 4.27 -8.21
C SER A 72 -8.12 4.14 -8.07
N LEU A 73 -7.68 2.92 -7.79
CA LEU A 73 -6.28 2.49 -7.68
C LEU A 73 -6.12 1.21 -8.49
N SER A 74 -5.08 1.13 -9.31
CA SER A 74 -4.75 -0.08 -10.05
C SER A 74 -3.26 -0.34 -10.13
N PHE A 75 -2.90 -1.63 -10.25
CA PHE A 75 -1.53 -2.10 -10.30
C PHE A 75 -1.27 -2.87 -11.60
N SER A 76 -0.12 -2.60 -12.19
CA SER A 76 0.41 -3.29 -13.36
C SER A 76 1.91 -3.42 -13.18
N TYR A 77 2.56 -4.31 -13.91
CA TYR A 77 4.01 -4.34 -13.96
C TYR A 77 4.53 -4.72 -15.34
N LYS A 78 5.75 -4.31 -15.67
CA LYS A 78 6.52 -4.84 -16.79
C LYS A 78 7.56 -5.80 -16.26
N ASN A 79 7.56 -7.03 -16.79
CA ASN A 79 8.54 -8.02 -16.41
C ASN A 79 9.94 -7.71 -17.00
N PHE A 80 10.93 -8.53 -16.71
CA PHE A 80 12.33 -8.40 -17.20
C PHE A 80 12.46 -8.41 -18.73
N LYS A 81 11.43 -8.90 -19.46
CA LYS A 81 11.36 -8.87 -20.94
C LYS A 81 10.52 -7.69 -21.45
N ASN A 82 10.19 -6.71 -20.58
CA ASN A 82 9.36 -5.55 -20.88
C ASN A 82 7.92 -5.89 -21.33
N VAL A 83 7.43 -7.07 -20.97
CA VAL A 83 6.02 -7.47 -21.21
C VAL A 83 5.16 -6.91 -20.10
N LEU A 84 4.06 -6.21 -20.47
CA LEU A 84 3.11 -5.61 -19.53
C LEU A 84 2.12 -6.65 -19.03
N PHE A 85 1.91 -6.66 -17.71
CA PHE A 85 0.87 -7.40 -17.01
C PHE A 85 -0.02 -6.40 -16.28
N GLU A 86 -1.29 -6.37 -16.62
CA GLU A 86 -2.25 -5.41 -16.08
C GLU A 86 -3.19 -6.05 -15.07
N ASN A 87 -3.78 -5.21 -14.23
CA ASN A 87 -4.78 -5.63 -13.22
C ASN A 87 -4.27 -6.73 -12.29
N VAL A 88 -3.07 -6.56 -11.82
CA VAL A 88 -2.38 -7.55 -10.98
C VAL A 88 -2.51 -7.22 -9.50
N HIS A 89 -2.33 -8.23 -8.68
CA HIS A 89 -2.20 -8.10 -7.23
C HIS A 89 -0.98 -8.90 -6.72
N GLU A 90 -0.47 -9.82 -7.51
CA GLU A 90 0.79 -10.52 -7.29
C GLU A 90 1.86 -9.88 -8.15
N ILE A 91 2.92 -9.40 -7.52
CA ILE A 91 3.96 -8.59 -8.16
C ILE A 91 5.30 -9.24 -7.86
N PRO A 92 6.02 -9.74 -8.88
CA PRO A 92 7.35 -10.29 -8.65
C PRO A 92 8.33 -9.21 -8.17
N SER A 93 9.24 -9.55 -7.26
CA SER A 93 10.35 -8.66 -6.88
C SER A 93 11.19 -8.29 -8.10
N GLY A 94 11.65 -7.04 -8.19
CA GLY A 94 12.57 -6.57 -9.24
C GLY A 94 11.93 -6.19 -10.57
N VAL A 95 10.62 -6.34 -10.73
CA VAL A 95 9.92 -5.86 -11.93
C VAL A 95 9.75 -4.34 -11.91
N ASN A 96 9.41 -3.74 -13.04
CA ASN A 96 8.99 -2.34 -13.10
C ASN A 96 7.51 -2.25 -12.72
N LEU A 97 7.24 -1.86 -11.47
CA LEU A 97 5.88 -1.69 -10.96
C LEU A 97 5.29 -0.38 -11.47
N ILE A 98 4.03 -0.43 -11.88
CA ILE A 98 3.22 0.71 -12.31
C ILE A 98 2.01 0.79 -11.39
N ILE A 99 1.80 1.96 -10.79
CA ILE A 99 0.64 2.26 -9.94
C ILE A 99 -0.11 3.43 -10.57
N ASP A 100 -1.34 3.20 -10.99
CA ASP A 100 -2.23 4.22 -11.52
C ASP A 100 -3.27 4.60 -10.47
N ILE A 101 -3.35 5.89 -10.19
CA ILE A 101 -4.32 6.48 -9.28
C ILE A 101 -5.19 7.44 -10.08
N ASN A 102 -6.48 7.19 -10.14
CA ASN A 102 -7.44 8.12 -10.69
C ASN A 102 -7.95 9.06 -9.60
N LEU A 103 -7.97 10.34 -9.91
CA LEU A 103 -8.54 11.38 -9.06
C LEU A 103 -9.70 12.06 -9.79
N ARG A 104 -10.74 12.40 -9.06
CA ARG A 104 -11.85 13.22 -9.54
C ARG A 104 -11.78 14.59 -8.89
N ASN A 105 -11.79 15.64 -9.72
CA ASN A 105 -11.90 17.02 -9.26
C ASN A 105 -13.36 17.45 -9.24
N ASN A 106 -13.96 17.56 -8.06
CA ASN A 106 -15.32 18.03 -7.88
C ASN A 106 -15.42 19.57 -7.77
N LEU A 107 -14.27 20.26 -7.77
CA LEU A 107 -14.22 21.72 -7.76
C LEU A 107 -14.81 22.34 -9.02
N ILE A 108 -15.31 23.55 -8.88
CA ILE A 108 -15.77 24.38 -10.00
C ILE A 108 -14.63 25.10 -10.74
N LYS A 109 -13.38 24.89 -10.32
CA LYS A 109 -12.15 25.51 -10.85
C LYS A 109 -11.08 24.47 -11.15
N ASN A 110 -10.07 24.89 -11.93
CA ASN A 110 -8.84 24.11 -12.09
C ASN A 110 -8.00 24.13 -10.80
N GLU A 111 -7.25 23.08 -10.55
CA GLU A 111 -6.25 23.03 -9.49
C GLU A 111 -4.89 22.68 -10.09
N GLU A 112 -3.86 23.45 -9.70
CA GLU A 112 -2.54 23.44 -10.32
C GLU A 112 -1.43 22.82 -9.47
N LYS A 113 -1.68 22.62 -8.16
CA LYS A 113 -0.69 22.08 -7.23
C LYS A 113 -1.30 20.99 -6.39
N ILE A 114 -1.31 19.79 -6.95
CA ILE A 114 -1.81 18.59 -6.28
C ILE A 114 -0.65 17.65 -6.04
N PHE A 115 -0.50 17.25 -4.78
CA PHE A 115 0.48 16.27 -4.36
C PHE A 115 -0.23 15.04 -3.80
N ILE A 116 0.26 13.88 -4.18
CA ILE A 116 -0.23 12.59 -3.72
C ILE A 116 0.92 11.74 -3.19
N SER A 117 0.58 10.92 -2.21
CA SER A 117 1.48 9.97 -1.58
C SER A 117 0.84 8.59 -1.53
N ILE A 118 1.63 7.58 -1.88
CA ILE A 118 1.32 6.16 -1.76
C ILE A 118 2.18 5.64 -0.62
N LYS A 119 1.56 5.39 0.52
CA LYS A 119 2.25 4.83 1.68
C LYS A 119 2.16 3.31 1.64
N VAL A 120 3.29 2.65 1.81
CA VAL A 120 3.41 1.18 1.80
C VAL A 120 3.82 0.72 3.19
N PHE A 121 3.05 -0.20 3.74
CA PHE A 121 3.30 -0.80 5.05
C PHE A 121 3.48 -2.31 4.91
N GLU A 122 4.32 -2.89 5.75
CA GLU A 122 4.30 -4.34 5.96
C GLU A 122 2.97 -4.75 6.61
N GLU A 123 2.57 -6.01 6.46
CA GLU A 123 1.34 -6.59 7.03
C GLU A 123 1.13 -6.26 8.52
N ARG A 124 2.21 -6.04 9.25
CA ARG A 124 2.19 -5.66 10.69
C ARG A 124 2.03 -4.16 10.93
N GLY A 125 1.77 -3.36 9.90
CA GLY A 125 1.63 -1.91 10.00
C GLY A 125 2.96 -1.15 10.08
N ILE A 126 4.10 -1.81 9.89
CA ILE A 126 5.40 -1.14 9.86
C ILE A 126 5.54 -0.39 8.54
N PRO A 127 5.80 0.94 8.56
CA PRO A 127 5.99 1.71 7.34
C PRO A 127 7.27 1.28 6.62
N ILE A 128 7.17 1.00 5.32
CA ILE A 128 8.29 0.56 4.49
C ILE A 128 8.77 1.67 3.58
N THR A 129 7.85 2.32 2.86
CA THR A 129 8.21 3.41 1.95
C THR A 129 7.01 4.31 1.67
N ASN A 130 7.30 5.46 1.07
CA ASN A 130 6.31 6.41 0.60
C ASN A 130 6.71 6.90 -0.79
N PHE A 131 5.91 6.64 -1.80
CA PHE A 131 6.06 7.21 -3.12
C PHE A 131 5.24 8.50 -3.19
N SER A 132 5.87 9.62 -3.53
CA SER A 132 5.17 10.90 -3.59
C SER A 132 5.72 11.78 -4.70
N ASN A 133 4.82 12.41 -5.46
CA ASN A 133 5.20 13.41 -6.45
C ASN A 133 5.65 14.75 -5.79
N GLU A 134 5.45 14.89 -4.48
CA GLU A 134 5.99 16.02 -3.71
C GLU A 134 7.51 15.94 -3.59
N PHE A 135 8.09 14.74 -3.44
CA PHE A 135 9.55 14.57 -3.33
C PHE A 135 10.28 14.88 -4.63
N THR A 136 9.60 14.80 -5.77
CA THR A 136 10.14 15.17 -7.09
C THR A 136 9.80 16.59 -7.50
N ASP A 137 9.00 17.30 -6.70
CA ASP A 137 8.46 18.64 -6.98
C ASP A 137 7.75 18.74 -8.33
N ILE A 138 7.03 17.67 -8.71
CA ILE A 138 6.25 17.60 -9.95
C ILE A 138 4.75 17.56 -9.58
N PRO A 139 4.12 18.73 -9.32
CA PRO A 139 2.71 18.75 -8.96
C PRO A 139 1.81 18.30 -10.12
N LEU A 140 0.77 17.55 -9.79
CA LEU A 140 -0.28 17.22 -10.73
C LEU A 140 -1.19 18.44 -10.93
N LYS A 141 -1.69 18.61 -12.15
CA LYS A 141 -2.66 19.64 -12.53
C LYS A 141 -3.97 18.98 -12.94
N MET A 142 -5.06 19.49 -12.43
CA MET A 142 -6.39 18.96 -12.75
C MET A 142 -7.30 20.06 -13.28
N LYS A 143 -8.00 19.78 -14.37
CA LYS A 143 -9.07 20.65 -14.88
C LYS A 143 -10.33 20.48 -14.03
N LYS A 144 -11.16 21.52 -14.03
CA LYS A 144 -12.49 21.51 -13.42
C LYS A 144 -13.29 20.29 -13.86
N GLY A 145 -13.85 19.56 -12.90
CA GLY A 145 -14.74 18.42 -13.14
C GLY A 145 -14.08 17.22 -13.83
N ALA A 146 -12.74 17.24 -14.01
CA ALA A 146 -12.04 16.18 -14.71
C ALA A 146 -11.70 15.01 -13.80
N ILE A 147 -11.61 13.82 -14.41
CA ILE A 147 -10.88 12.68 -13.87
C ILE A 147 -9.48 12.73 -14.46
N THR A 148 -8.48 12.60 -13.62
CA THR A 148 -7.06 12.64 -14.02
C THR A 148 -6.34 11.43 -13.42
N THR A 149 -5.56 10.74 -14.25
CA THR A 149 -4.71 9.63 -13.81
C THR A 149 -3.32 10.15 -13.43
N CYS A 150 -2.88 9.85 -12.24
CA CYS A 150 -1.48 9.98 -11.85
C CYS A 150 -0.84 8.58 -11.85
N ARG A 151 0.22 8.44 -12.66
CA ARG A 151 0.99 7.20 -12.77
C ARG A 151 2.30 7.33 -12.02
N PHE A 152 2.58 6.35 -11.16
CA PHE A 152 3.88 6.12 -10.57
C PHE A 152 4.51 4.90 -11.23
N GLU A 153 5.70 5.07 -11.79
CA GLU A 153 6.52 3.97 -12.29
C GLU A 153 7.70 3.77 -11.33
N ILE A 154 7.80 2.58 -10.78
CA ILE A 154 8.83 2.22 -9.80
C ILE A 154 9.72 1.15 -10.46
N PRO A 155 10.88 1.58 -11.02
CA PRO A 155 11.82 0.64 -11.62
C PRO A 155 12.44 -0.26 -10.54
N GLU A 156 12.67 -1.52 -10.91
CA GLU A 156 13.25 -2.53 -10.01
C GLU A 156 12.57 -2.57 -8.64
N PHE A 157 11.24 -2.76 -8.61
CA PHE A 157 10.48 -2.83 -7.36
C PHE A 157 11.08 -3.88 -6.42
N ASN A 158 11.83 -3.44 -5.44
CA ASN A 158 12.81 -4.21 -4.69
C ASN A 158 12.33 -4.69 -3.31
N LEU A 159 11.03 -4.81 -3.11
CA LEU A 159 10.52 -5.41 -1.88
C LEU A 159 10.62 -6.94 -1.94
N ARG A 160 10.93 -7.53 -0.78
CA ARG A 160 10.94 -8.98 -0.59
C ARG A 160 9.52 -9.54 -0.69
N ALA A 161 9.42 -10.86 -0.98
CA ALA A 161 8.15 -11.58 -0.94
C ALA A 161 7.42 -11.39 0.40
N GLY A 162 6.15 -11.04 0.32
CA GLY A 162 5.30 -10.72 1.46
C GLY A 162 4.07 -9.91 1.06
N LYS A 163 3.22 -9.63 2.04
CA LYS A 163 2.04 -8.78 1.85
C LYS A 163 2.34 -7.34 2.28
N TYR A 164 1.89 -6.41 1.47
CA TYR A 164 2.10 -4.98 1.69
C TYR A 164 0.79 -4.22 1.56
N ILE A 165 0.46 -3.48 2.60
CA ILE A 165 -0.76 -2.67 2.68
C ILE A 165 -0.48 -1.31 2.06
N ILE A 166 -1.43 -0.82 1.29
CA ILE A 166 -1.35 0.45 0.59
C ILE A 166 -2.34 1.43 1.22
N SER A 167 -1.87 2.65 1.48
CA SER A 167 -2.70 3.79 1.89
C SER A 167 -2.42 4.97 0.98
N LEU A 168 -3.43 5.80 0.74
CA LEU A 168 -3.34 6.98 -0.11
C LEU A 168 -3.54 8.25 0.71
N TRP A 169 -2.78 9.27 0.39
CA TRP A 169 -2.93 10.59 0.95
C TRP A 169 -2.69 11.65 -0.12
N GLY A 170 -3.52 12.70 -0.13
CA GLY A 170 -3.39 13.77 -1.09
C GLY A 170 -3.60 15.13 -0.47
N ARG A 171 -2.87 16.13 -0.97
CA ARG A 171 -3.01 17.52 -0.58
C ARG A 171 -2.97 18.48 -1.76
N ASP A 172 -3.63 19.60 -1.57
CA ASP A 172 -3.53 20.80 -2.39
C ASP A 172 -3.09 22.00 -1.53
N LYS A 173 -3.35 23.22 -1.98
CA LYS A 173 -3.06 24.44 -1.22
C LYS A 173 -3.94 24.65 0.02
N MET A 174 -5.10 24.00 0.09
CA MET A 174 -6.01 24.07 1.24
C MET A 174 -5.68 23.03 2.31
N GLY A 175 -4.79 22.09 2.02
CA GLY A 175 -4.38 21.02 2.91
C GLY A 175 -4.76 19.64 2.38
N CYS A 176 -5.05 18.69 3.25
CA CYS A 176 -5.45 17.35 2.86
C CYS A 176 -6.80 17.38 2.15
N PHE A 177 -6.83 16.97 0.88
CA PHE A 177 -8.10 16.85 0.15
C PHE A 177 -8.75 15.49 0.35
N ASP A 178 -7.93 14.43 0.44
CA ASP A 178 -8.41 13.07 0.64
C ASP A 178 -7.32 12.19 1.24
N ALA A 179 -7.69 11.38 2.21
CA ALA A 179 -6.83 10.36 2.78
C ALA A 179 -7.64 9.10 3.04
N VAL A 180 -7.16 7.99 2.50
CA VAL A 180 -7.79 6.67 2.62
C VAL A 180 -6.74 5.68 3.08
N GLU A 181 -6.94 5.16 4.29
CA GLU A 181 -6.02 4.19 4.89
C GLU A 181 -6.41 2.76 4.48
N GLU A 182 -5.40 1.89 4.35
CA GLU A 182 -5.57 0.46 4.09
C GLU A 182 -6.50 0.17 2.90
N VAL A 183 -6.33 0.93 1.81
CA VAL A 183 -7.22 0.85 0.64
C VAL A 183 -7.11 -0.44 -0.12
N SER A 184 -5.91 -1.03 -0.15
CA SER A 184 -5.60 -2.25 -0.88
C SER A 184 -4.40 -2.94 -0.26
N PHE A 185 -4.17 -4.19 -0.65
CA PHE A 185 -2.88 -4.84 -0.46
C PHE A 185 -2.38 -5.48 -1.74
N ILE A 186 -1.07 -5.53 -1.89
CA ILE A 186 -0.39 -6.27 -2.93
C ILE A 186 0.39 -7.43 -2.29
N GLU A 187 0.54 -8.51 -3.03
CA GLU A 187 1.36 -9.64 -2.65
C GLU A 187 2.64 -9.65 -3.50
N VAL A 188 3.77 -9.38 -2.87
CA VAL A 188 5.05 -9.50 -3.57
C VAL A 188 5.46 -10.96 -3.55
N VAL A 189 5.72 -11.51 -4.73
CA VAL A 189 6.15 -12.91 -4.90
C VAL A 189 7.65 -12.99 -5.18
N GLU A 190 8.26 -14.11 -4.81
CA GLU A 190 9.67 -14.35 -5.08
C GLU A 190 9.96 -14.35 -6.58
N SER A 191 11.09 -13.75 -6.93
CA SER A 191 11.64 -13.79 -8.28
C SER A 191 13.17 -13.83 -8.21
N ASP A 192 13.84 -14.10 -9.31
CA ASP A 192 15.30 -14.05 -9.38
C ASP A 192 15.79 -12.58 -9.46
N PHE A 193 15.56 -11.82 -8.38
CA PHE A 193 15.93 -10.41 -8.26
C PHE A 193 17.41 -10.17 -8.54
N PHE A 194 18.28 -11.07 -8.08
CA PHE A 194 19.73 -10.92 -8.22
C PHE A 194 20.28 -11.48 -9.54
N GLY A 195 19.50 -12.22 -10.33
CA GLY A 195 19.92 -12.87 -11.57
C GLY A 195 20.86 -14.05 -11.37
N SER A 196 20.91 -14.60 -10.15
CA SER A 196 21.84 -15.69 -9.77
C SER A 196 21.15 -17.05 -9.59
N GLY A 197 19.84 -17.12 -9.75
CA GLY A 197 19.00 -18.27 -9.44
C GLY A 197 18.85 -18.56 -7.95
N LYS A 198 19.33 -17.66 -7.07
CA LYS A 198 19.23 -17.80 -5.61
C LYS A 198 18.20 -16.82 -5.06
N TYR A 199 17.40 -17.29 -4.11
CA TYR A 199 16.34 -16.52 -3.48
C TYR A 199 16.70 -16.17 -2.04
N PRO A 200 16.51 -14.90 -1.59
CA PRO A 200 16.74 -14.52 -0.21
C PRO A 200 15.76 -15.25 0.72
N GLY A 201 16.26 -15.95 1.73
CA GLY A 201 15.42 -16.60 2.73
C GLY A 201 14.68 -15.59 3.60
N GLN A 202 13.41 -15.87 3.93
CA GLN A 202 12.53 -14.94 4.67
C GLN A 202 13.02 -14.55 6.06
N LYS A 203 13.81 -15.40 6.74
CA LYS A 203 14.20 -15.18 8.16
C LYS A 203 15.46 -14.34 8.33
N ILE A 204 16.30 -14.19 7.31
CA ILE A 204 17.67 -13.66 7.44
C ILE A 204 17.80 -12.28 6.77
N HIS A 205 16.92 -11.94 5.84
CA HIS A 205 17.04 -10.74 5.01
C HIS A 205 15.98 -9.71 5.38
N GLY A 206 16.33 -8.42 5.24
CA GLY A 206 15.41 -7.30 5.43
C GLY A 206 14.28 -7.28 4.40
N VAL A 207 13.40 -6.30 4.51
CA VAL A 207 12.21 -6.14 3.66
C VAL A 207 12.58 -5.62 2.26
N VAL A 208 13.69 -4.89 2.16
CA VAL A 208 14.17 -4.28 0.91
C VAL A 208 15.35 -5.06 0.39
N LEU A 209 15.30 -5.43 -0.90
CA LEU A 209 16.38 -6.11 -1.62
C LEU A 209 17.26 -5.06 -2.32
N MET A 210 18.57 -5.17 -2.18
CA MET A 210 19.52 -4.26 -2.83
C MET A 210 20.64 -5.04 -3.51
N LYS A 211 20.90 -4.72 -4.77
CA LYS A 211 22.04 -5.27 -5.51
C LYS A 211 23.32 -4.59 -5.04
N SER A 212 24.40 -5.35 -4.95
CA SER A 212 25.75 -4.85 -4.67
C SER A 212 26.74 -5.45 -5.65
N VAL A 213 27.83 -4.73 -5.89
CA VAL A 213 28.98 -5.22 -6.67
C VAL A 213 30.13 -5.44 -5.70
N GLN A 214 30.79 -6.60 -5.82
CA GLN A 214 31.94 -6.96 -4.98
C GLN A 214 33.21 -6.93 -5.81
N PHE A 215 34.26 -6.38 -5.24
CA PHE A 215 35.60 -6.37 -5.82
C PHE A 215 36.55 -7.01 -4.84
N VAL A 216 37.47 -7.86 -5.35
CA VAL A 216 38.62 -8.33 -4.60
C VAL A 216 39.76 -7.34 -4.87
N LEU A 217 40.25 -6.71 -3.81
CA LEU A 217 41.42 -5.81 -3.87
C LEU A 217 42.65 -6.66 -3.52
N GLU A 218 43.64 -6.73 -4.43
CA GLU A 218 44.90 -7.42 -4.23
C GLU A 218 45.89 -6.47 -3.54
#